data_252cb250f1f1768014e2e1efb43b288a
#
_entry.id   252cb250f1f1768014e2e1efb43b288a
#
_cell.length_a   1.000
_cell.length_b   1.000
_cell.length_c   1.000
_cell.angle_alpha   90.00
_cell.angle_beta   90.00
_cell.angle_gamma   90.00
#
_symmetry.space_group_name_H-M   'P 1'
#
loop_
_entity.id
_entity.type
_entity.pdbx_description
1 polymer ?
#
loop_
_entity_poly.entity_id
_entity_poly.type
_entity_poly.pdbx_seq_one_letter_code
_entity_poly.pdbx_strand_id
1 'polypeptide(L)'
;VRRAFASLAIASLLAGCTVGPNYHVPDKAMAKSPSANRPFISGQEAAFDQAPLPDHWWRLYNDPRLDGYVQEALAANTDLRAADANLRRASEVVREVEAGRTVQTKLSAAAFGADVGGYTLTVPLDLSYSAVASASIEYPLDLAGGIKRGIEAAKDNREAVEAARDQVRVTIAAAVTRNYADVCSANVTLAATRHVLDIQTQTLSSITRLFKGGRGTAFDVTRARTAADKSAAAIPEIEAARQASLYELGALMGRAPADYPKELESCIAPPKLGQPLPIGDGTALIRRRPDIRASERQLAAATAGIGVQMSKLYPQVSLAGSAGFANSISNFFTGPSFGGFAGPLISWAFPNRKLIHAQIAEAGATADAASAKFDGTVIEALRQTETALDAYAREIQHDEALDQARNDAEKSTDQANKLFRYGRTDVLNVLTAQANLAEAEAALAQSRATLIDRQVNVFLALGGGWEE
;
A
#
# COMPACT_ATOMS: atom_id res chain seq x y z
N VAL A 1 -37.38 -43.99 29.05
CA VAL A 1 -36.02 -44.32 28.60
C VAL A 1 -35.88 -44.04 27.06
N ARG A 2 -36.77 -44.53 26.17
CA ARG A 2 -36.70 -44.33 24.70
C ARG A 2 -36.78 -42.85 24.28
N ARG A 3 -37.59 -42.00 24.96
CA ARG A 3 -37.67 -40.56 24.69
C ARG A 3 -36.44 -39.77 25.14
N ALA A 4 -35.78 -40.19 26.25
CA ALA A 4 -34.54 -39.56 26.71
C ALA A 4 -33.36 -39.87 25.79
N PHE A 5 -33.28 -41.09 25.22
CA PHE A 5 -32.25 -41.45 24.23
C PHE A 5 -32.45 -40.71 22.89
N ALA A 6 -33.71 -40.50 22.46
CA ALA A 6 -33.98 -39.71 21.27
C ALA A 6 -33.63 -38.23 21.45
N SER A 7 -33.86 -37.66 22.64
CA SER A 7 -33.48 -36.27 22.95
C SER A 7 -31.98 -36.08 23.06
N LEU A 8 -31.22 -37.08 23.62
CA LEU A 8 -29.78 -37.03 23.70
C LEU A 8 -29.09 -37.23 22.33
N ALA A 9 -29.67 -38.05 21.45
CA ALA A 9 -29.20 -38.24 20.08
C ALA A 9 -29.43 -36.99 19.21
N ILE A 10 -30.51 -36.26 19.42
CA ILE A 10 -30.81 -34.97 18.74
C ILE A 10 -29.86 -33.88 19.29
N ALA A 11 -29.57 -33.87 20.60
CA ALA A 11 -28.66 -32.90 21.19
C ALA A 11 -27.19 -33.10 20.73
N SER A 12 -26.76 -34.34 20.49
CA SER A 12 -25.41 -34.62 19.95
C SER A 12 -25.29 -34.33 18.45
N LEU A 13 -26.38 -34.28 17.71
CA LEU A 13 -26.41 -33.83 16.31
C LEU A 13 -26.34 -32.28 16.15
N LEU A 14 -26.63 -31.55 17.23
CA LEU A 14 -26.56 -30.09 17.27
C LEU A 14 -25.16 -29.56 17.61
N ALA A 15 -24.20 -30.40 17.98
CA ALA A 15 -22.79 -30.02 18.02
C ALA A 15 -22.23 -29.95 16.61
N GLY A 16 -22.55 -28.88 15.90
CA GLY A 16 -22.18 -28.64 14.50
C GLY A 16 -20.67 -28.76 14.29
N CYS A 17 -20.23 -29.90 13.75
CA CYS A 17 -18.84 -30.11 13.35
C CYS A 17 -18.55 -29.19 12.15
N THR A 18 -17.77 -28.13 12.35
CA THR A 18 -17.27 -27.31 11.24
C THR A 18 -16.31 -28.15 10.40
N VAL A 19 -16.66 -28.40 9.14
CA VAL A 19 -15.80 -29.18 8.23
C VAL A 19 -14.70 -28.32 7.60
N GLY A 20 -13.69 -29.00 7.09
CA GLY A 20 -12.54 -28.34 6.45
C GLY A 20 -11.38 -28.01 7.41
N PRO A 21 -10.24 -27.60 6.85
CA PRO A 21 -9.06 -27.30 7.64
C PRO A 21 -9.24 -26.00 8.44
N ASN A 22 -8.66 -25.96 9.64
CA ASN A 22 -8.47 -24.70 10.36
C ASN A 22 -7.18 -24.04 9.88
N TYR A 23 -7.23 -22.73 9.70
CA TYR A 23 -6.04 -22.00 9.30
C TYR A 23 -4.97 -22.00 10.41
N HIS A 24 -3.76 -22.23 10.03
CA HIS A 24 -2.53 -21.93 10.77
C HIS A 24 -1.41 -21.65 9.76
N VAL A 25 -0.46 -20.80 10.13
CA VAL A 25 0.70 -20.55 9.27
C VAL A 25 1.40 -21.90 8.98
N PRO A 26 1.57 -22.28 7.70
CA PRO A 26 2.17 -23.56 7.34
C PRO A 26 3.56 -23.75 7.99
N ASP A 27 3.90 -24.98 8.41
CA ASP A 27 5.17 -25.23 9.10
C ASP A 27 6.39 -25.03 8.19
N LYS A 28 6.18 -25.20 6.89
CA LYS A 28 7.20 -24.98 5.85
C LYS A 28 7.20 -23.56 5.27
N ALA A 29 6.33 -22.67 5.75
CA ALA A 29 6.27 -21.29 5.27
C ALA A 29 7.59 -20.58 5.49
N MET A 30 7.96 -19.72 4.54
CA MET A 30 9.19 -18.93 4.61
C MET A 30 9.22 -18.07 5.88
N ALA A 31 8.09 -17.55 6.34
CA ALA A 31 7.97 -16.78 7.58
C ALA A 31 8.44 -17.53 8.83
N LYS A 32 8.40 -18.88 8.84
CA LYS A 32 8.93 -19.72 9.93
C LYS A 32 10.37 -20.19 9.71
N SER A 33 10.96 -19.89 8.56
CA SER A 33 12.33 -20.30 8.26
C SER A 33 13.33 -19.62 9.21
N PRO A 34 14.30 -20.34 9.78
CA PRO A 34 15.36 -19.74 10.59
C PRO A 34 16.16 -18.66 9.81
N SER A 35 16.29 -18.78 8.48
CA SER A 35 16.97 -17.80 7.65
C SER A 35 16.21 -16.48 7.51
N ALA A 36 14.87 -16.52 7.55
CA ALA A 36 14.02 -15.34 7.49
C ALA A 36 13.95 -14.55 8.81
N ASN A 37 14.26 -15.21 9.93
CA ASN A 37 14.12 -14.68 11.28
C ASN A 37 15.46 -14.24 11.91
N ARG A 38 16.51 -14.09 11.10
CA ARG A 38 17.84 -13.63 11.54
C ARG A 38 17.96 -12.11 11.52
N PRO A 39 18.96 -11.53 12.23
CA PRO A 39 19.40 -10.16 11.97
C PRO A 39 19.78 -9.98 10.51
N PHE A 40 19.58 -8.78 9.98
CA PHE A 40 19.89 -8.46 8.59
C PHE A 40 21.38 -8.55 8.32
N ILE A 41 21.76 -9.08 7.16
CA ILE A 41 23.16 -9.24 6.72
C ILE A 41 23.80 -7.85 6.56
N SER A 42 23.10 -6.95 5.87
CA SER A 42 23.54 -5.58 5.63
C SER A 42 23.38 -4.66 6.85
N GLY A 43 22.74 -5.13 7.93
CA GLY A 43 22.46 -4.38 9.15
C GLY A 43 23.61 -4.39 10.18
N GLN A 44 24.79 -4.89 9.83
CA GLN A 44 25.94 -4.99 10.74
C GLN A 44 26.84 -3.74 10.74
N GLU A 45 26.57 -2.77 9.89
CA GLU A 45 27.34 -1.54 9.75
C GLU A 45 27.01 -0.56 10.89
N ALA A 46 27.96 0.34 11.21
CA ALA A 46 27.83 1.34 12.29
C ALA A 46 26.66 2.33 12.11
N ALA A 47 26.13 2.42 10.89
CA ALA A 47 24.98 3.26 10.56
C ALA A 47 23.64 2.71 11.14
N PHE A 48 23.62 1.48 11.65
CA PHE A 48 22.42 0.79 12.09
C PHE A 48 22.45 0.41 13.56
N ASP A 49 21.26 0.39 14.18
CA ASP A 49 21.02 -0.16 15.51
C ASP A 49 20.00 -1.29 15.40
N GLN A 50 20.20 -2.35 16.19
CA GLN A 50 19.30 -3.50 16.27
C GLN A 50 18.01 -3.22 17.08
N ALA A 51 17.86 -2.02 17.60
CA ALA A 51 16.63 -1.59 18.27
C ALA A 51 15.42 -1.69 17.33
N PRO A 52 14.22 -1.98 17.85
CA PRO A 52 13.02 -2.01 17.03
C PRO A 52 12.72 -0.61 16.47
N LEU A 53 12.24 -0.59 15.22
CA LEU A 53 11.82 0.65 14.57
C LEU A 53 10.62 1.26 15.32
N PRO A 54 10.62 2.55 15.69
CA PRO A 54 9.47 3.20 16.28
C PRO A 54 8.33 3.39 15.26
N ASP A 55 7.09 3.41 15.73
CA ASP A 55 5.90 3.51 14.89
C ASP A 55 5.87 4.82 14.09
N HIS A 56 6.27 5.93 14.70
CA HIS A 56 6.38 7.25 14.06
C HIS A 56 7.83 7.56 13.72
N TRP A 57 8.44 6.75 12.86
CA TRP A 57 9.88 6.82 12.51
C TRP A 57 10.32 8.20 11.99
N TRP A 58 9.45 9.00 11.35
CA TRP A 58 9.80 10.35 10.89
C TRP A 58 10.13 11.30 12.03
N ARG A 59 9.71 11.00 13.26
CA ARG A 59 10.10 11.77 14.46
C ARG A 59 11.55 11.60 14.85
N LEU A 60 12.24 10.59 14.32
CA LEU A 60 13.69 10.42 14.49
C LEU A 60 14.49 11.59 13.89
N TYR A 61 13.90 12.31 12.94
CA TYR A 61 14.48 13.53 12.39
C TYR A 61 14.40 14.74 13.32
N ASN A 62 13.68 14.67 14.43
CA ASN A 62 13.49 15.75 15.41
C ASN A 62 13.03 17.07 14.76
N ASP A 63 12.22 17.01 13.70
CA ASP A 63 11.65 18.17 13.01
C ASP A 63 10.13 18.24 13.26
N PRO A 64 9.63 19.17 14.10
CA PRO A 64 8.20 19.30 14.38
C PRO A 64 7.36 19.69 13.16
N ARG A 65 7.95 20.36 12.15
CA ARG A 65 7.23 20.73 10.92
C ARG A 65 6.98 19.49 10.08
N LEU A 66 7.98 18.62 9.94
CA LEU A 66 7.83 17.34 9.26
C LEU A 66 6.74 16.49 9.94
N ASP A 67 6.77 16.38 11.28
CA ASP A 67 5.73 15.64 12.03
C ASP A 67 4.33 16.22 11.75
N GLY A 68 4.20 17.56 11.75
CA GLY A 68 2.93 18.23 11.43
C GLY A 68 2.41 17.92 10.03
N TYR A 69 3.28 17.92 9.01
CA TYR A 69 2.88 17.62 7.63
C TYR A 69 2.50 16.14 7.44
N VAL A 70 3.21 15.21 8.09
CA VAL A 70 2.86 13.79 8.05
C VAL A 70 1.49 13.57 8.71
N GLN A 71 1.24 14.18 9.88
CA GLN A 71 -0.06 14.06 10.57
C GLN A 71 -1.20 14.65 9.74
N GLU A 72 -1.00 15.81 9.13
CA GLU A 72 -2.00 16.41 8.24
C GLU A 72 -2.28 15.52 7.03
N ALA A 73 -1.24 14.99 6.37
CA ALA A 73 -1.41 14.08 5.24
C ALA A 73 -2.17 12.82 5.66
N LEU A 74 -1.83 12.20 6.78
CA LEU A 74 -2.54 11.03 7.30
C LEU A 74 -4.01 11.32 7.65
N ALA A 75 -4.35 12.57 7.97
CA ALA A 75 -5.74 12.97 8.24
C ALA A 75 -6.55 13.31 6.98
N ALA A 76 -5.92 13.87 5.94
CA ALA A 76 -6.63 14.49 4.83
C ALA A 76 -6.39 13.82 3.46
N ASN A 77 -5.39 12.93 3.33
CA ASN A 77 -5.02 12.31 2.06
C ASN A 77 -6.18 11.56 1.40
N THR A 78 -6.36 11.76 0.10
CA THR A 78 -7.48 11.19 -0.66
C THR A 78 -7.37 9.68 -0.85
N ASP A 79 -6.16 9.14 -1.02
CA ASP A 79 -5.94 7.70 -1.20
C ASP A 79 -6.20 6.95 0.11
N LEU A 80 -5.82 7.55 1.25
CA LEU A 80 -6.13 6.98 2.56
C LEU A 80 -7.65 7.00 2.82
N ARG A 81 -8.34 8.08 2.46
CA ARG A 81 -9.81 8.14 2.54
C ARG A 81 -10.49 7.07 1.66
N ALA A 82 -9.93 6.80 0.48
CA ALA A 82 -10.41 5.73 -0.38
C ALA A 82 -10.13 4.34 0.25
N ALA A 83 -8.96 4.13 0.84
CA ALA A 83 -8.62 2.90 1.55
C ALA A 83 -9.53 2.66 2.77
N ASP A 84 -9.84 3.71 3.55
CA ASP A 84 -10.81 3.63 4.66
C ASP A 84 -12.22 3.30 4.17
N ALA A 85 -12.64 3.83 3.03
CA ALA A 85 -13.92 3.49 2.42
C ALA A 85 -13.96 2.01 1.97
N ASN A 86 -12.85 1.50 1.42
CA ASN A 86 -12.72 0.08 1.07
C ASN A 86 -12.75 -0.82 2.31
N LEU A 87 -12.16 -0.40 3.43
CA LEU A 87 -12.23 -1.15 4.69
C LEU A 87 -13.66 -1.18 5.24
N ARG A 88 -14.39 -0.04 5.19
CA ARG A 88 -15.81 -0.01 5.54
C ARG A 88 -16.62 -0.96 4.65
N ARG A 89 -16.40 -0.94 3.33
CA ARG A 89 -17.04 -1.87 2.40
C ARG A 89 -16.75 -3.33 2.75
N ALA A 90 -15.50 -3.69 3.06
CA ALA A 90 -15.14 -5.04 3.48
C ALA A 90 -15.84 -5.43 4.79
N SER A 91 -16.01 -4.49 5.73
CA SER A 91 -16.74 -4.70 6.98
C SER A 91 -18.25 -4.95 6.75
N GLU A 92 -18.86 -4.26 5.78
CA GLU A 92 -20.25 -4.52 5.40
C GLU A 92 -20.41 -5.88 4.69
N VAL A 93 -19.42 -6.32 3.90
CA VAL A 93 -19.41 -7.69 3.33
C VAL A 93 -19.40 -8.75 4.44
N VAL A 94 -18.63 -8.53 5.53
CA VAL A 94 -18.71 -9.44 6.69
C VAL A 94 -20.12 -9.46 7.27
N ARG A 95 -20.77 -8.32 7.47
CA ARG A 95 -22.16 -8.23 7.96
C ARG A 95 -23.15 -8.90 7.02
N GLU A 96 -22.98 -8.74 5.70
CA GLU A 96 -23.79 -9.41 4.67
C GLU A 96 -23.70 -10.93 4.80
N VAL A 97 -22.49 -11.48 4.91
CA VAL A 97 -22.27 -12.93 5.08
C VAL A 97 -22.79 -13.41 6.45
N GLU A 98 -22.60 -12.64 7.51
CA GLU A 98 -23.15 -12.92 8.85
C GLU A 98 -24.70 -12.94 8.84
N ALA A 99 -25.34 -12.07 8.07
CA ALA A 99 -26.80 -12.06 7.89
C ALA A 99 -27.32 -13.37 7.29
N GLY A 100 -26.49 -14.09 6.53
CA GLY A 100 -26.81 -15.43 6.03
C GLY A 100 -27.13 -16.47 7.14
N ARG A 101 -26.74 -16.20 8.40
CA ARG A 101 -27.10 -17.05 9.57
C ARG A 101 -28.42 -16.67 10.21
N THR A 102 -29.06 -15.62 9.79
CA THR A 102 -30.30 -15.10 10.37
C THR A 102 -31.51 -15.56 9.58
N VAL A 103 -32.69 -15.28 10.11
CA VAL A 103 -33.93 -15.53 9.41
C VAL A 103 -34.01 -14.68 8.14
N GLN A 104 -34.21 -15.34 7.00
CA GLN A 104 -34.44 -14.71 5.70
C GLN A 104 -35.91 -14.60 5.42
N THR A 105 -36.38 -13.44 5.01
CA THR A 105 -37.78 -13.21 4.61
C THR A 105 -37.82 -12.74 3.15
N LYS A 106 -38.77 -13.27 2.39
CA LYS A 106 -38.94 -12.88 0.99
C LYS A 106 -40.42 -12.72 0.69
N LEU A 107 -40.75 -11.60 0.08
CA LEU A 107 -42.06 -11.37 -0.56
C LEU A 107 -41.90 -11.53 -2.07
N SER A 108 -42.75 -12.29 -2.69
CA SER A 108 -42.73 -12.45 -4.15
C SER A 108 -44.17 -12.36 -4.68
N ALA A 109 -44.34 -11.66 -5.80
CA ALA A 109 -45.56 -11.60 -6.55
C ALA A 109 -45.22 -11.71 -8.05
N ALA A 110 -46.00 -12.51 -8.76
CA ALA A 110 -45.90 -12.65 -10.20
C ALA A 110 -47.26 -12.85 -10.79
N ALA A 111 -47.48 -12.27 -11.97
CA ALA A 111 -48.68 -12.57 -12.81
C ALA A 111 -48.16 -13.03 -14.18
N PHE A 112 -48.68 -14.09 -14.69
CA PHE A 112 -48.27 -14.66 -15.97
C PHE A 112 -49.48 -15.18 -16.73
N GLY A 113 -49.47 -14.99 -18.05
CA GLY A 113 -50.38 -15.65 -18.97
C GLY A 113 -49.68 -16.89 -19.54
N ALA A 114 -50.31 -18.04 -19.42
CA ALA A 114 -49.85 -19.26 -20.07
C ALA A 114 -50.84 -19.70 -21.12
N ASP A 115 -50.38 -19.88 -22.36
CA ASP A 115 -51.10 -20.58 -23.40
C ASP A 115 -50.71 -22.06 -23.32
N VAL A 116 -51.62 -22.88 -22.81
CA VAL A 116 -51.41 -24.32 -22.77
C VAL A 116 -51.87 -24.88 -24.13
N GLY A 117 -51.07 -24.70 -25.16
CA GLY A 117 -51.27 -25.30 -26.48
C GLY A 117 -51.32 -26.82 -26.37
N GLY A 118 -52.52 -27.37 -26.32
CA GLY A 118 -52.75 -28.83 -26.48
C GLY A 118 -52.52 -29.23 -27.91
N TYR A 119 -51.79 -30.31 -28.14
CA TYR A 119 -51.54 -30.94 -29.44
C TYR A 119 -52.84 -31.56 -30.07
N THR A 120 -54.02 -31.05 -29.75
CA THR A 120 -55.27 -31.47 -30.40
C THR A 120 -56.02 -30.27 -30.93
N LEU A 121 -56.14 -30.23 -32.23
CA LEU A 121 -56.69 -29.18 -33.09
C LEU A 121 -58.21 -28.85 -32.84
N THR A 122 -58.78 -29.10 -31.69
CA THR A 122 -60.19 -28.92 -31.42
C THR A 122 -60.54 -28.34 -30.04
N VAL A 123 -59.58 -27.79 -29.26
CA VAL A 123 -59.92 -27.14 -27.99
C VAL A 123 -59.65 -25.63 -28.13
N PRO A 124 -60.62 -24.76 -27.76
CA PRO A 124 -60.38 -23.31 -27.76
C PRO A 124 -59.23 -23.00 -26.85
N LEU A 125 -58.32 -22.22 -27.36
CA LEU A 125 -57.15 -21.62 -26.60
C LEU A 125 -57.72 -20.78 -25.44
N ASP A 126 -57.74 -21.35 -24.25
CA ASP A 126 -58.16 -20.61 -23.06
C ASP A 126 -56.89 -20.02 -22.43
N LEU A 127 -56.62 -18.75 -22.72
CA LEU A 127 -55.56 -17.97 -22.10
C LEU A 127 -55.88 -17.84 -20.61
N SER A 128 -55.29 -18.69 -19.78
CA SER A 128 -55.45 -18.59 -18.33
C SER A 128 -54.40 -17.63 -17.77
N TYR A 129 -54.84 -16.50 -17.28
CA TYR A 129 -54.01 -15.58 -16.51
C TYR A 129 -53.97 -16.04 -15.06
N SER A 130 -52.77 -16.36 -14.57
CA SER A 130 -52.55 -16.77 -13.19
C SER A 130 -51.71 -15.75 -12.45
N ALA A 131 -51.96 -15.60 -11.18
CA ALA A 131 -51.18 -14.77 -10.29
C ALA A 131 -50.74 -15.58 -9.07
N VAL A 132 -49.54 -15.28 -8.57
CA VAL A 132 -48.98 -15.83 -7.36
C VAL A 132 -48.48 -14.66 -6.50
N ALA A 133 -48.84 -14.63 -5.23
CA ALA A 133 -48.23 -13.74 -4.23
C ALA A 133 -47.96 -14.57 -2.98
N SER A 134 -46.72 -14.55 -2.51
CA SER A 134 -46.30 -15.32 -1.34
C SER A 134 -45.35 -14.57 -0.46
N ALA A 135 -45.45 -14.78 0.84
CA ALA A 135 -44.47 -14.46 1.84
C ALA A 135 -43.77 -15.74 2.29
N SER A 136 -42.45 -15.77 2.30
CA SER A 136 -41.65 -16.89 2.79
C SER A 136 -40.69 -16.45 3.85
N ILE A 137 -40.40 -17.37 4.76
CA ILE A 137 -39.41 -17.25 5.84
C ILE A 137 -38.53 -18.49 5.79
N GLU A 138 -37.21 -18.30 5.92
CA GLU A 138 -36.27 -19.38 5.89
C GLU A 138 -35.15 -19.12 6.94
N TYR A 139 -34.78 -20.15 7.68
CA TYR A 139 -33.66 -20.14 8.62
C TYR A 139 -32.72 -21.30 8.31
N PRO A 140 -31.49 -21.03 7.81
CA PRO A 140 -30.52 -22.07 7.49
C PRO A 140 -29.92 -22.66 8.78
N LEU A 141 -29.85 -23.99 8.83
CA LEU A 141 -29.17 -24.74 9.90
C LEU A 141 -27.77 -25.11 9.40
N ASP A 142 -26.74 -24.42 9.90
CA ASP A 142 -25.36 -24.61 9.46
C ASP A 142 -24.73 -25.87 10.08
N LEU A 143 -25.27 -27.05 9.76
CA LEU A 143 -24.90 -28.35 10.36
C LEU A 143 -23.46 -28.76 10.01
N ALA A 144 -22.98 -28.40 8.83
CA ALA A 144 -21.63 -28.68 8.35
C ALA A 144 -20.65 -27.51 8.55
N GLY A 145 -21.13 -26.37 9.04
CA GLY A 145 -20.31 -25.20 9.28
C GLY A 145 -19.94 -24.42 8.02
N GLY A 146 -20.66 -24.58 6.90
CA GLY A 146 -20.36 -23.90 5.65
C GLY A 146 -20.56 -22.38 5.74
N ILE A 147 -21.61 -21.92 6.42
CA ILE A 147 -21.84 -20.48 6.67
C ILE A 147 -20.77 -19.94 7.62
N LYS A 148 -20.43 -20.69 8.66
CA LYS A 148 -19.34 -20.31 9.59
C LYS A 148 -18.02 -20.14 8.87
N ARG A 149 -17.63 -21.04 7.97
CA ARG A 149 -16.44 -20.93 7.12
C ARG A 149 -16.49 -19.74 6.16
N GLY A 150 -17.68 -19.46 5.62
CA GLY A 150 -17.89 -18.27 4.80
C GLY A 150 -17.66 -16.96 5.56
N ILE A 151 -18.12 -16.90 6.82
CA ILE A 151 -17.90 -15.75 7.72
C ILE A 151 -16.41 -15.64 8.08
N GLU A 152 -15.71 -16.75 8.36
CA GLU A 152 -14.28 -16.79 8.61
C GLU A 152 -13.51 -16.22 7.40
N ALA A 153 -13.79 -16.70 6.19
CA ALA A 153 -13.19 -16.19 4.96
C ALA A 153 -13.46 -14.69 4.75
N ALA A 154 -14.67 -14.22 5.03
CA ALA A 154 -15.01 -12.79 4.91
C ALA A 154 -14.26 -11.93 5.94
N LYS A 155 -14.08 -12.42 7.17
CA LYS A 155 -13.30 -11.72 8.22
C LYS A 155 -11.83 -11.65 7.87
N ASP A 156 -11.23 -12.76 7.42
CA ASP A 156 -9.84 -12.76 6.98
C ASP A 156 -9.62 -11.82 5.76
N ASN A 157 -10.55 -11.79 4.82
CA ASN A 157 -10.51 -10.84 3.70
C ASN A 157 -10.61 -9.37 4.18
N ARG A 158 -11.45 -9.07 5.17
CA ARG A 158 -11.52 -7.75 5.80
C ARG A 158 -10.18 -7.37 6.44
N GLU A 159 -9.54 -8.29 7.16
CA GLU A 159 -8.22 -8.07 7.79
C GLU A 159 -7.12 -7.86 6.73
N ALA A 160 -7.21 -8.55 5.58
CA ALA A 160 -6.31 -8.28 4.46
C ALA A 160 -6.50 -6.87 3.88
N VAL A 161 -7.74 -6.37 3.77
CA VAL A 161 -8.04 -5.00 3.33
C VAL A 161 -7.57 -3.98 4.38
N GLU A 162 -7.69 -4.27 5.67
CA GLU A 162 -7.16 -3.45 6.75
C GLU A 162 -5.64 -3.30 6.65
N ALA A 163 -4.93 -4.40 6.47
CA ALA A 163 -3.48 -4.36 6.24
C ALA A 163 -3.10 -3.61 4.96
N ALA A 164 -3.90 -3.70 3.89
CA ALA A 164 -3.70 -2.90 2.68
C ALA A 164 -3.88 -1.40 2.93
N ARG A 165 -4.84 -0.98 3.77
CA ARG A 165 -4.98 0.41 4.23
C ARG A 165 -3.73 0.86 5.00
N ASP A 166 -3.22 0.01 5.90
CA ASP A 166 -2.01 0.32 6.68
C ASP A 166 -0.79 0.51 5.76
N GLN A 167 -0.69 -0.26 4.66
CA GLN A 167 0.33 -0.05 3.63
C GLN A 167 0.22 1.33 2.97
N VAL A 168 -0.99 1.84 2.73
CA VAL A 168 -1.18 3.21 2.21
C VAL A 168 -0.67 4.24 3.21
N ARG A 169 -0.89 4.08 4.52
CA ARG A 169 -0.36 4.97 5.58
C ARG A 169 1.18 5.03 5.53
N VAL A 170 1.84 3.87 5.45
CA VAL A 170 3.30 3.77 5.32
C VAL A 170 3.80 4.55 4.10
N THR A 171 3.14 4.35 2.97
CA THR A 171 3.51 5.01 1.71
C THR A 171 3.35 6.52 1.78
N ILE A 172 2.26 7.02 2.38
CA ILE A 172 2.01 8.46 2.55
C ILE A 172 3.06 9.09 3.46
N ALA A 173 3.36 8.49 4.63
CA ALA A 173 4.38 9.01 5.54
C ALA A 173 5.76 9.09 4.85
N ALA A 174 6.12 8.07 4.07
CA ALA A 174 7.35 8.06 3.29
C ALA A 174 7.35 9.14 2.19
N ALA A 175 6.26 9.28 1.46
CA ALA A 175 6.14 10.29 0.39
C ALA A 175 6.22 11.73 0.93
N VAL A 176 5.55 12.02 2.05
CA VAL A 176 5.61 13.34 2.71
C VAL A 176 7.04 13.63 3.15
N THR A 177 7.70 12.68 3.82
CA THR A 177 9.08 12.84 4.31
C THR A 177 10.06 13.09 3.16
N ARG A 178 9.92 12.35 2.06
CA ARG A 178 10.74 12.51 0.84
C ARG A 178 10.54 13.90 0.23
N ASN A 179 9.31 14.29 -0.08
CA ASN A 179 9.05 15.58 -0.70
C ASN A 179 9.44 16.77 0.20
N TYR A 180 9.26 16.65 1.52
CA TYR A 180 9.76 17.64 2.48
C TYR A 180 11.28 17.79 2.38
N ALA A 181 12.02 16.67 2.37
CA ALA A 181 13.47 16.66 2.26
C ALA A 181 13.93 17.20 0.89
N ASP A 182 13.23 16.88 -0.19
CA ASP A 182 13.53 17.36 -1.54
C ASP A 182 13.41 18.88 -1.65
N VAL A 183 12.37 19.50 -1.07
CA VAL A 183 12.22 20.95 -1.02
C VAL A 183 13.40 21.58 -0.30
N CYS A 184 13.77 21.07 0.87
CA CYS A 184 14.87 21.61 1.66
C CYS A 184 16.22 21.42 0.95
N SER A 185 16.46 20.25 0.34
CA SER A 185 17.65 19.96 -0.46
C SER A 185 17.75 20.86 -1.68
N ALA A 186 16.65 21.09 -2.39
CA ALA A 186 16.62 22.02 -3.51
C ALA A 186 16.98 23.46 -3.11
N ASN A 187 16.53 23.94 -1.94
CA ASN A 187 16.91 25.25 -1.42
C ASN A 187 18.41 25.35 -1.12
N VAL A 188 19.02 24.30 -0.55
CA VAL A 188 20.48 24.23 -0.31
C VAL A 188 21.22 24.26 -1.64
N THR A 189 20.77 23.45 -2.63
CA THR A 189 21.36 23.40 -3.97
C THR A 189 21.25 24.75 -4.69
N LEU A 190 20.10 25.43 -4.57
CA LEU A 190 19.91 26.77 -5.12
C LEU A 190 20.90 27.78 -4.51
N ALA A 191 21.09 27.75 -3.20
CA ALA A 191 22.03 28.62 -2.52
C ALA A 191 23.49 28.39 -2.99
N ALA A 192 23.91 27.12 -3.09
CA ALA A 192 25.24 26.75 -3.59
C ALA A 192 25.42 27.16 -5.06
N THR A 193 24.45 26.87 -5.95
CA THR A 193 24.52 27.23 -7.36
C THR A 193 24.59 28.75 -7.56
N ARG A 194 23.81 29.52 -6.80
CA ARG A 194 23.86 30.99 -6.82
C ARG A 194 25.20 31.52 -6.32
N HIS A 195 25.80 30.91 -5.32
CA HIS A 195 27.13 31.27 -4.85
C HIS A 195 28.20 31.02 -5.93
N VAL A 196 28.18 29.88 -6.59
CA VAL A 196 29.06 29.57 -7.73
C VAL A 196 28.88 30.60 -8.86
N LEU A 197 27.64 30.91 -9.22
CA LEU A 197 27.31 31.91 -10.24
C LEU A 197 27.88 33.29 -9.87
N ASP A 198 27.78 33.71 -8.61
CA ASP A 198 28.35 34.97 -8.15
C ASP A 198 29.88 35.00 -8.32
N ILE A 199 30.61 33.97 -7.89
CA ILE A 199 32.05 33.83 -8.10
C ILE A 199 32.41 33.91 -9.59
N GLN A 200 31.70 33.22 -10.45
CA GLN A 200 31.91 33.18 -11.91
C GLN A 200 31.61 34.56 -12.57
N THR A 201 30.58 35.25 -12.10
CA THR A 201 30.21 36.58 -12.58
C THR A 201 31.28 37.63 -12.19
N GLN A 202 31.83 37.56 -10.96
CA GLN A 202 32.91 38.38 -10.50
C GLN A 202 34.20 38.13 -11.33
N THR A 203 34.46 36.86 -11.65
CA THR A 203 35.59 36.46 -12.51
C THR A 203 35.42 37.01 -13.93
N LEU A 204 34.24 36.84 -14.53
CA LEU A 204 33.90 37.39 -15.85
C LEU A 204 34.11 38.92 -15.89
N SER A 205 33.64 39.63 -14.86
CA SER A 205 33.85 41.10 -14.73
C SER A 205 35.32 41.45 -14.72
N SER A 206 36.14 40.71 -13.95
CA SER A 206 37.59 40.92 -13.81
C SER A 206 38.31 40.65 -15.13
N ILE A 207 38.01 39.56 -15.81
CA ILE A 207 38.58 39.22 -17.15
C ILE A 207 38.16 40.24 -18.18
N THR A 208 36.91 40.70 -18.17
CA THR A 208 36.44 41.75 -19.08
C THR A 208 37.21 43.07 -18.88
N ARG A 209 37.53 43.46 -17.65
CA ARG A 209 38.35 44.62 -17.36
C ARG A 209 39.79 44.47 -17.89
N LEU A 210 40.39 43.30 -17.73
CA LEU A 210 41.72 42.97 -18.26
C LEU A 210 41.72 43.04 -19.78
N PHE A 211 40.72 42.50 -20.47
CA PHE A 211 40.57 42.54 -21.91
C PHE A 211 40.46 44.02 -22.42
N LYS A 212 39.61 44.82 -21.78
CA LYS A 212 39.48 46.26 -22.12
C LYS A 212 40.77 47.04 -21.91
N GLY A 213 41.58 46.62 -20.96
CA GLY A 213 42.93 47.19 -20.69
C GLY A 213 44.05 46.60 -21.56
N GLY A 214 43.73 45.81 -22.60
CA GLY A 214 44.73 45.19 -23.50
C GLY A 214 45.57 44.06 -22.87
N ARG A 215 45.15 43.52 -21.72
CA ARG A 215 45.90 42.51 -20.95
C ARG A 215 45.23 41.10 -20.92
N GLY A 216 44.24 40.88 -21.73
CA GLY A 216 43.51 39.64 -21.89
C GLY A 216 43.01 39.47 -23.31
N THR A 217 42.38 38.33 -23.61
CA THR A 217 41.83 38.00 -24.93
C THR A 217 40.30 37.97 -24.94
N ALA A 218 39.67 38.18 -26.11
CA ALA A 218 38.23 37.98 -26.28
C ALA A 218 37.85 36.52 -26.00
N PHE A 219 38.74 35.58 -26.26
CA PHE A 219 38.55 34.16 -25.99
C PHE A 219 38.37 33.88 -24.46
N ASP A 220 39.17 34.52 -23.62
CA ASP A 220 39.07 34.40 -22.15
C ASP A 220 37.72 34.94 -21.64
N VAL A 221 37.26 36.08 -22.19
CA VAL A 221 35.92 36.66 -21.88
C VAL A 221 34.80 35.70 -22.26
N THR A 222 34.90 35.09 -23.43
CA THR A 222 33.86 34.13 -23.90
C THR A 222 33.82 32.90 -23.04
N ARG A 223 34.96 32.33 -22.62
CA ARG A 223 35.05 31.18 -21.72
C ARG A 223 34.48 31.49 -20.34
N ALA A 224 34.82 32.64 -19.77
CA ALA A 224 34.30 33.05 -18.46
C ALA A 224 32.77 33.27 -18.52
N ARG A 225 32.27 33.84 -19.62
CA ARG A 225 30.82 34.00 -19.84
C ARG A 225 30.15 32.63 -19.95
N THR A 226 30.67 31.71 -20.75
CA THR A 226 30.14 30.36 -20.87
C THR A 226 30.02 29.64 -19.52
N ALA A 227 31.02 29.82 -18.61
CA ALA A 227 30.96 29.23 -17.27
C ALA A 227 29.78 29.83 -16.46
N ALA A 228 29.64 31.15 -16.43
CA ALA A 228 28.56 31.83 -15.72
C ALA A 228 27.17 31.47 -16.29
N ASP A 229 27.03 31.44 -17.63
CA ASP A 229 25.78 31.11 -18.31
C ASP A 229 25.36 29.66 -18.01
N LYS A 230 26.29 28.70 -17.92
CA LYS A 230 26.02 27.30 -17.51
C LYS A 230 25.47 27.23 -16.11
N SER A 231 26.08 27.91 -15.14
CA SER A 231 25.58 27.94 -13.76
C SER A 231 24.22 28.66 -13.65
N ALA A 232 24.02 29.73 -14.41
CA ALA A 232 22.73 30.40 -14.47
C ALA A 232 21.62 29.50 -15.05
N ALA A 233 21.94 28.68 -16.05
CA ALA A 233 20.98 27.76 -16.68
C ALA A 233 20.52 26.62 -15.73
N ALA A 234 21.30 26.25 -14.74
CA ALA A 234 20.91 25.23 -13.76
C ALA A 234 19.84 25.73 -12.76
N ILE A 235 19.77 27.05 -12.50
CA ILE A 235 18.85 27.60 -11.49
C ILE A 235 17.39 27.32 -11.79
N PRO A 236 16.83 27.59 -12.99
CA PRO A 236 15.42 27.32 -13.29
C PRO A 236 15.03 25.83 -13.16
N GLU A 237 15.95 24.91 -13.46
CA GLU A 237 15.71 23.48 -13.32
C GLU A 237 15.54 23.08 -11.84
N ILE A 238 16.41 23.59 -10.96
CA ILE A 238 16.32 23.34 -9.52
C ILE A 238 15.05 23.98 -8.93
N GLU A 239 14.69 25.20 -9.38
CA GLU A 239 13.47 25.88 -8.97
C GLU A 239 12.22 25.11 -9.40
N ALA A 240 12.22 24.55 -10.60
CA ALA A 240 11.12 23.72 -11.09
C ALA A 240 10.98 22.41 -10.28
N ALA A 241 12.09 21.74 -9.98
CA ALA A 241 12.08 20.54 -9.14
C ALA A 241 11.56 20.84 -7.73
N ARG A 242 12.04 21.93 -7.10
CA ARG A 242 11.51 22.38 -5.81
C ARG A 242 10.02 22.62 -5.84
N GLN A 243 9.54 23.32 -6.87
CA GLN A 243 8.13 23.66 -7.00
C GLN A 243 7.26 22.40 -7.21
N ALA A 244 7.76 21.41 -7.95
CA ALA A 244 7.10 20.14 -8.12
C ALA A 244 6.91 19.41 -6.77
N SER A 245 7.97 19.35 -5.93
CA SER A 245 7.88 18.72 -4.60
C SER A 245 6.94 19.49 -3.66
N LEU A 246 6.86 20.83 -3.77
CA LEU A 246 5.88 21.63 -3.01
C LEU A 246 4.44 21.32 -3.40
N TYR A 247 4.18 21.17 -4.72
CA TYR A 247 2.85 20.79 -5.20
C TYR A 247 2.47 19.36 -4.79
N GLU A 248 3.41 18.43 -4.85
CA GLU A 248 3.20 17.06 -4.41
C GLU A 248 2.90 16.98 -2.91
N LEU A 249 3.62 17.75 -2.08
CA LEU A 249 3.32 17.90 -0.65
C LEU A 249 1.89 18.41 -0.43
N GLY A 250 1.49 19.45 -1.16
CA GLY A 250 0.12 19.96 -1.13
C GLY A 250 -0.91 18.87 -1.46
N ALA A 251 -0.68 18.12 -2.53
CA ALA A 251 -1.55 17.02 -2.95
C ALA A 251 -1.62 15.90 -1.91
N LEU A 252 -0.48 15.51 -1.32
CA LEU A 252 -0.44 14.50 -0.24
C LEU A 252 -1.26 14.93 0.99
N MET A 253 -1.30 16.22 1.30
CA MET A 253 -2.12 16.81 2.36
C MET A 253 -3.59 17.08 1.94
N GLY A 254 -3.99 16.64 0.75
CA GLY A 254 -5.34 16.85 0.22
C GLY A 254 -5.66 18.32 -0.13
N ARG A 255 -4.63 19.14 -0.36
CA ARG A 255 -4.75 20.56 -0.73
C ARG A 255 -4.65 20.75 -2.24
N ALA A 256 -5.28 21.81 -2.75
CA ALA A 256 -5.07 22.21 -4.15
C ALA A 256 -3.64 22.77 -4.34
N PRO A 257 -3.07 22.71 -5.56
CA PRO A 257 -1.72 23.23 -5.82
C PRO A 257 -1.53 24.69 -5.42
N ALA A 258 -2.57 25.53 -5.42
CA ALA A 258 -2.50 26.91 -4.98
C ALA A 258 -2.25 27.08 -3.47
N ASP A 259 -2.56 26.04 -2.67
CA ASP A 259 -2.49 26.03 -1.20
C ASP A 259 -1.32 25.21 -0.69
N TYR A 260 -0.23 25.07 -1.50
CA TYR A 260 0.97 24.39 -1.06
C TYR A 260 1.63 25.09 0.15
N PRO A 261 2.45 24.41 0.96
CA PRO A 261 3.07 24.97 2.17
C PRO A 261 4.19 25.97 1.81
N LYS A 262 3.84 27.25 1.60
CA LYS A 262 4.76 28.32 1.18
C LYS A 262 5.89 28.59 2.16
N GLU A 263 5.68 28.30 3.44
CA GLU A 263 6.69 28.43 4.50
C GLU A 263 7.92 27.51 4.26
N LEU A 264 7.77 26.43 3.51
CA LEU A 264 8.89 25.56 3.17
C LEU A 264 9.83 26.14 2.11
N GLU A 265 9.44 27.19 1.39
CA GLU A 265 10.33 27.89 0.48
C GLU A 265 11.57 28.48 1.20
N SER A 266 11.46 28.67 2.52
CA SER A 266 12.54 29.17 3.37
C SER A 266 13.30 28.08 4.13
N CYS A 267 13.07 26.80 3.85
CA CYS A 267 13.80 25.71 4.48
C CYS A 267 15.29 25.79 4.10
N ILE A 268 16.19 25.86 5.10
CA ILE A 268 17.63 26.07 4.88
C ILE A 268 18.47 24.80 5.01
N ALA A 269 17.89 23.71 5.48
CA ALA A 269 18.58 22.44 5.63
C ALA A 269 17.58 21.28 5.60
N PRO A 270 17.90 20.17 4.90
CA PRO A 270 17.10 18.96 4.98
C PRO A 270 17.19 18.36 6.39
N PRO A 271 16.16 17.58 6.82
CA PRO A 271 16.16 16.92 8.10
C PRO A 271 17.30 15.90 8.18
N LYS A 272 17.94 15.77 9.36
CA LYS A 272 19.05 14.85 9.58
C LYS A 272 18.71 13.91 10.74
N LEU A 273 19.10 12.65 10.60
CA LEU A 273 19.04 11.70 11.72
C LEU A 273 20.16 11.99 12.70
N GLY A 274 19.80 12.08 13.99
CA GLY A 274 20.75 12.35 15.07
C GLY A 274 21.42 11.09 15.66
N GLN A 275 21.05 9.89 15.20
CA GLN A 275 21.48 8.60 15.75
C GLN A 275 21.49 7.52 14.65
N PRO A 276 22.15 6.34 14.88
CA PRO A 276 22.02 5.20 13.98
C PRO A 276 20.58 4.79 13.76
N LEU A 277 20.29 4.27 12.56
CA LEU A 277 18.94 3.82 12.17
C LEU A 277 18.54 2.57 12.96
N PRO A 278 17.42 2.59 13.72
CA PRO A 278 16.88 1.38 14.33
C PRO A 278 16.22 0.51 13.25
N ILE A 279 16.69 -0.73 13.09
CA ILE A 279 16.25 -1.61 12.01
C ILE A 279 15.55 -2.89 12.49
N GLY A 280 15.77 -3.33 13.74
CA GLY A 280 15.25 -4.61 14.24
C GLY A 280 15.88 -5.81 13.52
N ASP A 281 15.08 -6.89 13.39
CA ASP A 281 15.47 -8.14 12.74
C ASP A 281 14.38 -8.65 11.78
N GLY A 282 14.64 -9.78 11.12
CA GLY A 282 13.68 -10.40 10.21
C GLY A 282 12.36 -10.83 10.90
N THR A 283 12.40 -11.17 12.18
CA THR A 283 11.18 -11.53 12.96
C THR A 283 10.30 -10.28 13.14
N ALA A 284 10.89 -9.16 13.51
CA ALA A 284 10.18 -7.90 13.66
C ALA A 284 9.61 -7.43 12.31
N LEU A 285 10.39 -7.55 11.23
CA LEU A 285 9.95 -7.24 9.88
C LEU A 285 8.70 -8.01 9.47
N ILE A 286 8.73 -9.36 9.61
CA ILE A 286 7.63 -10.24 9.21
C ILE A 286 6.35 -9.89 9.97
N ARG A 287 6.44 -9.54 11.24
CA ARG A 287 5.28 -9.16 12.06
C ARG A 287 4.72 -7.78 11.71
N ARG A 288 5.60 -6.84 11.34
CA ARG A 288 5.24 -5.43 11.17
C ARG A 288 4.69 -5.14 9.78
N ARG A 289 5.25 -5.72 8.72
CA ARG A 289 4.92 -5.33 7.34
C ARG A 289 3.46 -5.60 6.97
N PRO A 290 2.72 -4.56 6.55
CA PRO A 290 1.31 -4.72 6.20
C PRO A 290 1.07 -5.61 4.97
N ASP A 291 1.97 -5.62 3.98
CA ASP A 291 1.86 -6.48 2.80
C ASP A 291 1.99 -7.97 3.14
N ILE A 292 2.86 -8.33 4.10
CA ILE A 292 2.98 -9.69 4.62
C ILE A 292 1.69 -10.08 5.36
N ARG A 293 1.17 -9.21 6.24
CA ARG A 293 -0.10 -9.43 6.94
C ARG A 293 -1.25 -9.60 5.95
N ALA A 294 -1.34 -8.76 4.92
CA ALA A 294 -2.38 -8.87 3.89
C ALA A 294 -2.32 -10.22 3.16
N SER A 295 -1.13 -10.67 2.75
CA SER A 295 -0.97 -11.95 2.04
C SER A 295 -1.24 -13.15 2.97
N GLU A 296 -0.88 -13.09 4.25
CA GLU A 296 -1.21 -14.10 5.24
C GLU A 296 -2.72 -14.22 5.46
N ARG A 297 -3.43 -13.09 5.59
CA ARG A 297 -4.89 -13.07 5.74
C ARG A 297 -5.60 -13.58 4.48
N GLN A 298 -5.07 -13.32 3.29
CA GLN A 298 -5.58 -13.90 2.04
C GLN A 298 -5.43 -15.43 2.01
N LEU A 299 -4.32 -15.97 2.52
CA LEU A 299 -4.13 -17.41 2.67
C LEU A 299 -5.13 -18.01 3.67
N ALA A 300 -5.37 -17.35 4.80
CA ALA A 300 -6.37 -17.76 5.78
C ALA A 300 -7.77 -17.81 5.17
N ALA A 301 -8.17 -16.77 4.43
CA ALA A 301 -9.46 -16.71 3.72
C ALA A 301 -9.60 -17.84 2.69
N ALA A 302 -8.56 -18.11 1.91
CA ALA A 302 -8.55 -19.20 0.93
C ALA A 302 -8.67 -20.58 1.61
N THR A 303 -8.01 -20.76 2.76
CA THR A 303 -8.11 -21.99 3.56
C THR A 303 -9.53 -22.21 4.10
N ALA A 304 -10.17 -21.17 4.61
CA ALA A 304 -11.58 -21.21 5.02
C ALA A 304 -12.51 -21.53 3.84
N GLY A 305 -12.19 -21.05 2.64
CA GLY A 305 -12.88 -21.34 1.38
C GLY A 305 -12.96 -22.84 1.06
N ILE A 306 -11.92 -23.62 1.40
CA ILE A 306 -11.97 -25.10 1.27
C ILE A 306 -13.11 -25.66 2.12
N GLY A 307 -13.26 -25.19 3.35
CA GLY A 307 -14.33 -25.62 4.25
C GLY A 307 -15.73 -25.29 3.72
N VAL A 308 -15.89 -24.13 3.05
CA VAL A 308 -17.14 -23.76 2.37
C VAL A 308 -17.49 -24.78 1.28
N GLN A 309 -16.54 -25.19 0.45
CA GLN A 309 -16.81 -26.19 -0.60
C GLN A 309 -17.04 -27.59 0.01
N MET A 310 -16.28 -27.98 1.05
CA MET A 310 -16.47 -29.25 1.74
C MET A 310 -17.84 -29.37 2.39
N SER A 311 -18.42 -28.28 2.89
CA SER A 311 -19.75 -28.28 3.49
C SER A 311 -20.85 -28.74 2.52
N LYS A 312 -20.66 -28.55 1.21
CA LYS A 312 -21.59 -28.97 0.17
C LYS A 312 -21.68 -30.50 -0.03
N LEU A 313 -20.73 -31.26 0.55
CA LEU A 313 -20.81 -32.73 0.59
C LEU A 313 -21.91 -33.22 1.54
N TYR A 314 -22.39 -32.39 2.44
CA TYR A 314 -23.38 -32.69 3.46
C TYR A 314 -24.74 -32.11 3.09
N PRO A 315 -25.85 -32.71 3.61
CA PRO A 315 -27.18 -32.14 3.41
C PRO A 315 -27.25 -30.70 3.95
N GLN A 316 -27.77 -29.79 3.14
CA GLN A 316 -28.14 -28.45 3.55
C GLN A 316 -29.54 -28.48 4.11
N VAL A 317 -29.73 -28.07 5.34
CA VAL A 317 -31.00 -28.10 6.05
C VAL A 317 -31.41 -26.67 6.41
N SER A 318 -32.65 -26.30 6.07
CA SER A 318 -33.25 -25.06 6.55
C SER A 318 -34.62 -25.31 7.14
N LEU A 319 -35.03 -24.48 8.07
CA LEU A 319 -36.42 -24.39 8.51
C LEU A 319 -37.11 -23.33 7.66
N ALA A 320 -38.09 -23.73 6.92
CA ALA A 320 -38.79 -22.83 6.02
C ALA A 320 -40.29 -22.85 6.23
N GLY A 321 -40.92 -21.72 5.94
CA GLY A 321 -42.37 -21.57 5.89
C GLY A 321 -42.75 -20.59 4.78
N SER A 322 -43.84 -20.85 4.13
CA SER A 322 -44.46 -19.89 3.20
C SER A 322 -45.96 -19.90 3.31
N ALA A 323 -46.54 -18.73 3.07
CA ALA A 323 -47.97 -18.56 2.95
C ALA A 323 -48.29 -17.59 1.80
N GLY A 324 -49.32 -17.85 1.03
CA GLY A 324 -49.63 -16.98 -0.10
C GLY A 324 -50.88 -17.41 -0.86
N PHE A 325 -51.10 -16.68 -1.92
CA PHE A 325 -52.22 -16.90 -2.87
C PHE A 325 -51.65 -17.35 -4.23
N ALA A 326 -52.26 -18.36 -4.82
CA ALA A 326 -51.92 -18.85 -6.16
C ALA A 326 -53.18 -19.32 -6.85
N ASN A 327 -53.65 -18.60 -7.87
CA ASN A 327 -54.80 -18.98 -8.65
C ASN A 327 -54.90 -18.13 -9.95
N SER A 328 -55.95 -18.39 -10.76
CA SER A 328 -56.29 -17.46 -11.83
C SER A 328 -56.63 -16.07 -11.27
N ILE A 329 -56.38 -15.03 -12.05
CA ILE A 329 -56.59 -13.64 -11.60
C ILE A 329 -58.00 -13.40 -11.11
N SER A 330 -59.01 -14.04 -11.75
CA SER A 330 -60.43 -13.94 -11.37
C SER A 330 -60.71 -14.51 -9.98
N ASN A 331 -59.95 -15.48 -9.51
CA ASN A 331 -60.16 -16.19 -8.23
C ASN A 331 -59.02 -15.97 -7.22
N PHE A 332 -58.21 -14.99 -7.45
CA PHE A 332 -56.94 -14.82 -6.71
C PHE A 332 -57.11 -14.63 -5.20
N PHE A 333 -58.10 -13.89 -4.76
CA PHE A 333 -58.36 -13.62 -3.34
C PHE A 333 -59.47 -14.53 -2.74
N THR A 334 -59.74 -15.68 -3.32
CA THR A 334 -60.72 -16.63 -2.78
C THR A 334 -60.05 -17.58 -1.77
N GLY A 335 -60.82 -18.12 -0.83
CA GLY A 335 -60.30 -19.07 0.16
C GLY A 335 -59.53 -20.26 -0.42
N PRO A 336 -59.98 -20.88 -1.52
CA PRO A 336 -59.24 -21.99 -2.16
C PRO A 336 -57.90 -21.62 -2.77
N SER A 337 -57.62 -20.31 -2.99
CA SER A 337 -56.35 -19.86 -3.53
C SER A 337 -55.27 -19.64 -2.46
N PHE A 338 -55.64 -19.56 -1.19
CA PHE A 338 -54.71 -19.43 -0.07
C PHE A 338 -54.11 -20.78 0.32
N GLY A 339 -52.80 -20.85 0.41
CA GLY A 339 -52.06 -22.03 0.85
C GLY A 339 -50.78 -21.69 1.55
N GLY A 340 -50.21 -22.65 2.24
CA GLY A 340 -48.93 -22.47 2.92
C GLY A 340 -48.34 -23.78 3.38
N PHE A 341 -47.08 -23.75 3.69
CA PHE A 341 -46.37 -24.84 4.35
C PHE A 341 -45.44 -24.31 5.42
N ALA A 342 -45.04 -25.15 6.38
CA ALA A 342 -43.97 -24.91 7.34
C ALA A 342 -43.29 -26.24 7.67
N GLY A 343 -41.96 -26.26 7.63
CA GLY A 343 -41.21 -27.48 7.94
C GLY A 343 -39.72 -27.39 7.57
N PRO A 344 -38.97 -28.46 7.84
CA PRO A 344 -37.58 -28.53 7.39
C PRO A 344 -37.53 -28.78 5.88
N LEU A 345 -36.69 -28.02 5.21
CA LEU A 345 -36.27 -28.26 3.82
C LEU A 345 -34.85 -28.84 3.83
N ILE A 346 -34.66 -29.93 3.10
CA ILE A 346 -33.38 -30.58 2.95
C ILE A 346 -33.01 -30.59 1.47
N SER A 347 -31.87 -30.02 1.16
CA SER A 347 -31.27 -30.03 -0.16
C SER A 347 -29.93 -30.76 -0.10
N TRP A 348 -29.70 -31.72 -1.00
CA TRP A 348 -28.47 -32.50 -1.02
C TRP A 348 -28.15 -32.95 -2.46
N ALA A 349 -26.92 -32.62 -2.89
CA ALA A 349 -26.44 -32.98 -4.22
C ALA A 349 -25.93 -34.43 -4.27
N PHE A 350 -26.80 -35.40 -3.96
CA PHE A 350 -26.51 -36.83 -4.00
C PHE A 350 -27.27 -37.51 -5.17
N PRO A 351 -26.64 -38.42 -5.93
CA PRO A 351 -25.27 -38.98 -5.80
C PRO A 351 -24.16 -38.17 -6.53
N ASN A 352 -24.47 -37.03 -7.12
CA ASN A 352 -23.54 -36.29 -8.01
C ASN A 352 -22.45 -35.55 -7.24
N ARG A 353 -21.49 -36.29 -6.67
CA ARG A 353 -20.38 -35.74 -5.87
C ARG A 353 -19.19 -35.25 -6.71
N LYS A 354 -19.10 -35.65 -7.99
CA LYS A 354 -17.92 -35.30 -8.83
C LYS A 354 -17.73 -33.78 -8.96
N LEU A 355 -18.81 -33.05 -9.14
CA LEU A 355 -18.78 -31.58 -9.20
C LEU A 355 -18.21 -30.97 -7.90
N ILE A 356 -18.72 -31.44 -6.75
CA ILE A 356 -18.29 -30.91 -5.45
C ILE A 356 -16.81 -31.24 -5.18
N HIS A 357 -16.35 -32.45 -5.51
CA HIS A 357 -14.94 -32.81 -5.38
C HIS A 357 -14.05 -31.94 -6.27
N ALA A 358 -14.48 -31.60 -7.49
CA ALA A 358 -13.79 -30.66 -8.36
C ALA A 358 -13.72 -29.25 -7.73
N GLN A 359 -14.81 -28.77 -7.15
CA GLN A 359 -14.83 -27.47 -6.43
C GLN A 359 -13.94 -27.46 -5.18
N ILE A 360 -13.86 -28.58 -4.45
CA ILE A 360 -12.92 -28.71 -3.31
C ILE A 360 -11.48 -28.70 -3.79
N ALA A 361 -11.15 -29.40 -4.87
CA ALA A 361 -9.83 -29.39 -5.46
C ALA A 361 -9.44 -28.00 -6.01
N GLU A 362 -10.36 -27.28 -6.63
CA GLU A 362 -10.18 -25.89 -7.06
C GLU A 362 -9.87 -24.96 -5.87
N ALA A 363 -10.65 -25.07 -4.78
CA ALA A 363 -10.41 -24.28 -3.57
C ALA A 363 -9.06 -24.65 -2.92
N GLY A 364 -8.67 -25.93 -2.94
CA GLY A 364 -7.35 -26.38 -2.50
C GLY A 364 -6.23 -25.74 -3.31
N ALA A 365 -6.32 -25.80 -4.63
CA ALA A 365 -5.34 -25.16 -5.52
C ALA A 365 -5.28 -23.62 -5.32
N THR A 366 -6.42 -22.99 -5.02
CA THR A 366 -6.46 -21.56 -4.67
C THR A 366 -5.70 -21.28 -3.37
N ALA A 367 -5.83 -22.13 -2.35
CA ALA A 367 -5.09 -22.01 -1.10
C ALA A 367 -3.58 -22.27 -1.31
N ASP A 368 -3.21 -23.23 -2.16
CA ASP A 368 -1.81 -23.49 -2.51
C ASP A 368 -1.18 -22.28 -3.22
N ALA A 369 -1.91 -21.65 -4.15
CA ALA A 369 -1.46 -20.43 -4.81
C ALA A 369 -1.32 -19.26 -3.83
N ALA A 370 -2.24 -19.11 -2.88
CA ALA A 370 -2.14 -18.09 -1.83
C ALA A 370 -0.95 -18.36 -0.88
N SER A 371 -0.64 -19.63 -0.57
CA SER A 371 0.54 -20.01 0.22
C SER A 371 1.83 -19.64 -0.49
N ALA A 372 1.95 -19.95 -1.78
CA ALA A 372 3.11 -19.59 -2.57
C ALA A 372 3.27 -18.06 -2.68
N LYS A 373 2.17 -17.31 -2.80
CA LYS A 373 2.18 -15.86 -2.79
C LYS A 373 2.64 -15.29 -1.45
N PHE A 374 2.19 -15.84 -0.33
CA PHE A 374 2.64 -15.46 1.00
C PHE A 374 4.15 -15.64 1.16
N ASP A 375 4.69 -16.82 0.80
CA ASP A 375 6.14 -17.07 0.82
C ASP A 375 6.90 -16.10 -0.08
N GLY A 376 6.40 -15.85 -1.29
CA GLY A 376 6.98 -14.88 -2.21
C GLY A 376 6.99 -13.45 -1.64
N THR A 377 5.93 -13.04 -0.94
CA THR A 377 5.87 -11.73 -0.28
C THR A 377 6.90 -11.61 0.84
N VAL A 378 7.10 -12.65 1.66
CA VAL A 378 8.12 -12.66 2.72
C VAL A 378 9.53 -12.56 2.12
N ILE A 379 9.84 -13.36 1.09
CA ILE A 379 11.15 -13.32 0.41
C ILE A 379 11.41 -11.93 -0.19
N GLU A 380 10.43 -11.36 -0.85
CA GLU A 380 10.55 -10.03 -1.48
C GLU A 380 10.73 -8.93 -0.42
N ALA A 381 10.02 -9.00 0.70
CA ALA A 381 10.20 -8.09 1.82
C ALA A 381 11.62 -8.12 2.39
N LEU A 382 12.17 -9.30 2.62
CA LEU A 382 13.54 -9.49 3.09
C LEU A 382 14.55 -8.95 2.07
N ARG A 383 14.36 -9.27 0.78
CA ARG A 383 15.21 -8.77 -0.31
C ARG A 383 15.20 -7.24 -0.38
N GLN A 384 14.02 -6.63 -0.32
CA GLN A 384 13.88 -5.17 -0.34
C GLN A 384 14.60 -4.52 0.83
N THR A 385 14.45 -5.09 2.03
CA THR A 385 15.09 -4.57 3.24
C THR A 385 16.63 -4.66 3.14
N GLU A 386 17.17 -5.82 2.78
CA GLU A 386 18.62 -5.98 2.61
C GLU A 386 19.17 -5.03 1.55
N THR A 387 18.47 -4.89 0.41
CA THR A 387 18.87 -3.97 -0.65
C THR A 387 18.84 -2.50 -0.18
N ALA A 388 17.81 -2.11 0.60
CA ALA A 388 17.70 -0.75 1.10
C ALA A 388 18.81 -0.44 2.14
N LEU A 389 19.12 -1.38 3.03
CA LEU A 389 20.18 -1.24 4.03
C LEU A 389 21.55 -1.09 3.36
N ASP A 390 21.89 -1.99 2.42
CA ASP A 390 23.17 -1.90 1.70
C ASP A 390 23.27 -0.59 0.91
N ALA A 391 22.22 -0.22 0.18
CA ALA A 391 22.21 1.03 -0.58
C ALA A 391 22.39 2.27 0.29
N TYR A 392 21.80 2.30 1.50
CA TYR A 392 21.99 3.40 2.45
C TYR A 392 23.42 3.43 3.00
N ALA A 393 23.97 2.29 3.40
CA ALA A 393 25.33 2.21 3.92
C ALA A 393 26.39 2.66 2.87
N ARG A 394 26.19 2.29 1.60
CA ARG A 394 27.07 2.74 0.49
C ARG A 394 26.91 4.22 0.19
N GLU A 395 25.70 4.77 0.29
CA GLU A 395 25.47 6.20 0.07
C GLU A 395 26.15 7.06 1.15
N ILE A 396 26.21 6.61 2.40
CA ILE A 396 26.98 7.30 3.44
C ILE A 396 28.45 7.45 3.03
N GLN A 397 29.08 6.35 2.58
CA GLN A 397 30.47 6.35 2.14
C GLN A 397 30.67 7.25 0.92
N HIS A 398 29.70 7.28 0.01
CA HIS A 398 29.71 8.13 -1.17
C HIS A 398 29.61 9.62 -0.79
N ASP A 399 28.67 9.98 0.08
CA ASP A 399 28.50 11.36 0.59
C ASP A 399 29.77 11.89 1.29
N GLU A 400 30.40 11.06 2.14
CA GLU A 400 31.65 11.41 2.80
C GLU A 400 32.78 11.69 1.81
N ALA A 401 32.92 10.87 0.77
CA ALA A 401 33.92 11.05 -0.27
C ALA A 401 33.66 12.33 -1.10
N LEU A 402 32.41 12.62 -1.42
CA LEU A 402 32.05 13.86 -2.12
C LEU A 402 32.21 15.11 -1.26
N ASP A 403 31.94 15.03 0.05
CA ASP A 403 32.20 16.15 0.97
C ASP A 403 33.67 16.51 1.01
N GLN A 404 34.56 15.52 1.04
CA GLN A 404 36.01 15.73 0.95
C GLN A 404 36.40 16.33 -0.41
N ALA A 405 35.89 15.79 -1.51
CA ALA A 405 36.17 16.31 -2.86
C ALA A 405 35.72 17.78 -3.02
N ARG A 406 34.55 18.13 -2.50
CA ARG A 406 34.02 19.51 -2.50
C ARG A 406 34.92 20.45 -1.68
N ASN A 407 35.36 20.03 -0.49
CA ASN A 407 36.24 20.84 0.35
C ASN A 407 37.59 21.10 -0.31
N ASP A 408 38.14 20.13 -1.03
CA ASP A 408 39.40 20.29 -1.74
C ASP A 408 39.25 21.13 -3.02
N ALA A 409 38.12 21.01 -3.73
CA ALA A 409 37.78 21.87 -4.88
C ALA A 409 37.62 23.34 -4.44
N GLU A 410 37.00 23.61 -3.29
CA GLU A 410 36.87 24.96 -2.73
C GLU A 410 38.26 25.55 -2.42
N LYS A 411 39.13 24.81 -1.72
CA LYS A 411 40.51 25.24 -1.44
C LYS A 411 41.30 25.50 -2.72
N SER A 412 41.17 24.62 -3.73
CA SER A 412 41.82 24.77 -5.04
C SER A 412 41.36 26.05 -5.74
N THR A 413 40.06 26.35 -5.70
CA THR A 413 39.48 27.57 -6.28
C THR A 413 39.99 28.83 -5.59
N ASP A 414 40.07 28.83 -4.27
CA ASP A 414 40.64 29.92 -3.48
C ASP A 414 42.10 30.17 -3.82
N GLN A 415 42.90 29.10 -3.94
CA GLN A 415 44.32 29.18 -4.30
C GLN A 415 44.49 29.70 -5.72
N ALA A 416 43.73 29.18 -6.69
CA ALA A 416 43.77 29.64 -8.08
C ALA A 416 43.43 31.14 -8.19
N ASN A 417 42.39 31.60 -7.49
CA ASN A 417 41.99 33.00 -7.44
C ASN A 417 43.08 33.90 -6.82
N LYS A 418 43.75 33.45 -5.75
CA LYS A 418 44.89 34.18 -5.14
C LYS A 418 46.04 34.25 -6.11
N LEU A 419 46.50 33.14 -6.69
CA LEU A 419 47.59 33.11 -7.66
C LEU A 419 47.33 34.00 -8.88
N PHE A 420 46.08 33.98 -9.39
CA PHE A 420 45.68 34.83 -10.52
C PHE A 420 45.78 36.32 -10.18
N ARG A 421 45.29 36.74 -9.00
CA ARG A 421 45.43 38.14 -8.55
C ARG A 421 46.89 38.63 -8.47
N TYR A 422 47.83 37.75 -8.16
CA TYR A 422 49.25 38.05 -8.13
C TYR A 422 49.97 37.79 -9.46
N GLY A 423 49.25 37.48 -10.55
CA GLY A 423 49.82 37.23 -11.88
C GLY A 423 50.66 35.94 -11.96
N ARG A 424 50.46 34.97 -11.04
CA ARG A 424 51.22 33.71 -10.94
C ARG A 424 50.54 32.50 -11.61
N THR A 425 49.35 32.68 -12.12
CA THR A 425 48.62 31.67 -12.92
C THR A 425 47.79 32.37 -13.97
N ASP A 426 47.35 31.62 -14.97
CA ASP A 426 46.49 32.11 -16.04
C ASP A 426 45.00 31.94 -15.69
N VAL A 427 44.13 32.56 -16.54
CA VAL A 427 42.67 32.53 -16.47
C VAL A 427 42.15 31.09 -16.58
N LEU A 428 42.82 30.26 -17.40
CA LEU A 428 42.36 28.87 -17.64
C LEU A 428 42.34 28.09 -16.34
N ASN A 429 43.39 28.19 -15.52
CA ASN A 429 43.46 27.48 -14.26
C ASN A 429 42.37 27.92 -13.25
N VAL A 430 42.05 29.22 -13.24
CA VAL A 430 40.93 29.74 -12.41
C VAL A 430 39.61 29.17 -12.86
N LEU A 431 39.30 29.24 -14.18
CA LEU A 431 38.06 28.72 -14.71
C LEU A 431 37.92 27.22 -14.55
N THR A 432 39.02 26.47 -14.65
CA THR A 432 39.03 25.02 -14.40
C THR A 432 38.76 24.70 -12.92
N ALA A 433 39.40 25.42 -11.99
CA ALA A 433 39.16 25.23 -10.54
C ALA A 433 37.68 25.56 -10.18
N GLN A 434 37.14 26.65 -10.74
CA GLN A 434 35.72 27.02 -10.53
C GLN A 434 34.74 26.01 -11.15
N ALA A 435 35.06 25.42 -12.31
CA ALA A 435 34.26 24.37 -12.91
C ALA A 435 34.23 23.10 -12.04
N ASN A 436 35.42 22.70 -11.52
CA ASN A 436 35.54 21.54 -10.61
C ASN A 436 34.78 21.78 -9.30
N LEU A 437 34.80 23.00 -8.75
CA LEU A 437 34.01 23.35 -7.57
C LEU A 437 32.52 23.25 -7.83
N ALA A 438 32.06 23.82 -8.95
CA ALA A 438 30.63 23.74 -9.33
C ALA A 438 30.15 22.28 -9.48
N GLU A 439 30.97 21.44 -10.11
CA GLU A 439 30.68 20.01 -10.27
C GLU A 439 30.65 19.27 -8.92
N ALA A 440 31.63 19.53 -8.06
CA ALA A 440 31.71 18.92 -6.73
C ALA A 440 30.53 19.35 -5.83
N GLU A 441 30.12 20.62 -5.86
CA GLU A 441 28.96 21.11 -5.11
C GLU A 441 27.66 20.49 -5.62
N ALA A 442 27.48 20.39 -6.94
CA ALA A 442 26.31 19.75 -7.51
C ALA A 442 26.25 18.24 -7.16
N ALA A 443 27.38 17.52 -7.24
CA ALA A 443 27.47 16.11 -6.91
C ALA A 443 27.15 15.87 -5.42
N LEU A 444 27.72 16.67 -4.51
CA LEU A 444 27.46 16.57 -3.08
C LEU A 444 26.01 16.88 -2.73
N ALA A 445 25.41 17.91 -3.35
CA ALA A 445 24.01 18.25 -3.13
C ALA A 445 23.09 17.11 -3.59
N GLN A 446 23.39 16.49 -4.73
CA GLN A 446 22.64 15.33 -5.23
C GLN A 446 22.81 14.11 -4.30
N SER A 447 24.02 13.82 -3.82
CA SER A 447 24.27 12.71 -2.89
C SER A 447 23.50 12.90 -1.58
N ARG A 448 23.49 14.11 -1.00
CA ARG A 448 22.73 14.43 0.22
C ARG A 448 21.22 14.24 0.05
N ALA A 449 20.66 14.61 -1.08
CA ALA A 449 19.26 14.34 -1.40
C ALA A 449 19.02 12.82 -1.52
N THR A 450 19.90 12.11 -2.23
CA THR A 450 19.85 10.65 -2.39
C THR A 450 19.99 9.95 -1.03
N LEU A 451 20.84 10.41 -0.14
CA LEU A 451 21.03 9.84 1.20
C LEU A 451 19.73 9.83 2.00
N ILE A 452 18.97 10.93 1.96
CA ILE A 452 17.67 11.01 2.63
C ILE A 452 16.65 10.08 1.96
N ASP A 453 16.64 10.01 0.63
CA ASP A 453 15.80 9.07 -0.09
C ASP A 453 16.10 7.61 0.30
N ARG A 454 17.39 7.24 0.45
CA ARG A 454 17.81 5.92 0.94
C ARG A 454 17.34 5.66 2.37
N GLN A 455 17.41 6.66 3.26
CA GLN A 455 16.86 6.56 4.63
C GLN A 455 15.36 6.27 4.61
N VAL A 456 14.59 7.05 3.85
CA VAL A 456 13.14 6.86 3.70
C VAL A 456 12.82 5.49 3.11
N ASN A 457 13.62 5.02 2.13
CA ASN A 457 13.46 3.70 1.55
C ASN A 457 13.74 2.56 2.56
N VAL A 458 14.69 2.74 3.49
CA VAL A 458 14.88 1.78 4.60
C VAL A 458 13.64 1.71 5.48
N PHE A 459 13.09 2.86 5.90
CA PHE A 459 11.88 2.89 6.72
C PHE A 459 10.67 2.29 6.00
N LEU A 460 10.52 2.56 4.71
CA LEU A 460 9.48 1.98 3.86
C LEU A 460 9.63 0.46 3.76
N ALA A 461 10.86 -0.04 3.55
CA ALA A 461 11.16 -1.47 3.45
C ALA A 461 10.93 -2.20 4.78
N LEU A 462 11.19 -1.53 5.91
CA LEU A 462 10.91 -2.05 7.25
C LEU A 462 9.41 -2.02 7.62
N GLY A 463 8.58 -1.33 6.83
CA GLY A 463 7.13 -1.29 7.02
C GLY A 463 6.67 -0.51 8.24
N GLY A 464 7.42 0.52 8.66
CA GLY A 464 7.06 1.38 9.80
C GLY A 464 6.07 2.48 9.46
N GLY A 465 5.36 3.02 10.47
CA GLY A 465 4.55 4.22 10.33
C GLY A 465 3.04 4.01 10.11
N TRP A 466 2.49 2.84 10.42
CA TRP A 466 1.06 2.55 10.30
C TRP A 466 0.34 2.37 11.65
N GLU A 467 1.05 2.09 12.72
CA GLU A 467 0.48 1.93 14.06
C GLU A 467 0.03 3.29 14.62
N GLU A 468 -1.11 3.31 15.36
CA GLU A 468 -1.74 4.53 15.92
C GLU A 468 -1.16 4.88 17.30
#